data_cb96ec77aec8d301aa79ad26cf427ee2
#
_entry.id   cb96ec77aec8d301aa79ad26cf427ee2
#
_cell.length_a   1.000
_cell.length_b   1.000
_cell.length_c   1.000
_cell.angle_alpha   90.00
_cell.angle_beta   90.00
_cell.angle_gamma   90.00
#
_symmetry.space_group_name_H-M   'P 1'
#
loop_
_entity.id
_entity.type
_entity.pdbx_description
1 polymer ?
#
loop_
_entity_poly.entity_id
_entity_poly.type
_entity_poly.pdbx_seq_one_letter_code
_entity_poly.pdbx_strand_id
1 'polypeptide(L)'
;MKNFFLKKKSNIKIFDLGDHPFADTFISKNDLKKKEPIYPLRCVLDKKSGCIFNEVITSDKKRYNLYDYSYTSSNSNYSKNYWREYAVEFKKKYRSQGKILEVGCNDGFLLEHLNKKGFESYGCDASKFISNLSKNKKIKVMNYIFDFKNSKKIQKKIGKVDYVIANNVVNHSNNPDDFVKGVENILNDDGYFIFEQPYWLEMMKTSRIDQIYHEHITYFTIKFSKWLLQRHGLYLYDFEITPYHGGSLRLVAKKNINFNNKNQKKINSGINREVKFGLFNKSIYQNINAKLQNKKKILHKKIDYFKKRNYKIIGIGAAAKANTFLCYFGLDNKIIDFITDASKFKIGKSTPKTRIPIYADEKLKKINIKIVAIILSWNISSILKKKLKKLNKNLKFLDL
;
A
#
# COMPACT_ATOMS: atom_id res chain seq x y z
N MET A 1 6.34 -6.90 22.19
CA MET A 1 7.26 -7.73 21.39
C MET A 1 8.37 -6.84 20.84
N LYS A 2 9.63 -7.16 21.11
CA LYS A 2 10.78 -6.41 20.56
C LYS A 2 10.91 -6.81 19.09
N ASN A 3 10.61 -5.89 18.17
CA ASN A 3 10.76 -6.15 16.75
C ASN A 3 12.23 -6.52 16.46
N PHE A 4 12.44 -7.66 15.84
CA PHE A 4 13.75 -8.22 15.51
C PHE A 4 14.65 -7.23 14.74
N PHE A 5 14.04 -6.30 13.99
CA PHE A 5 14.76 -5.31 13.18
C PHE A 5 15.20 -4.06 13.94
N LEU A 6 14.55 -3.69 15.06
CA LEU A 6 14.75 -2.38 15.70
C LEU A 6 16.05 -2.19 16.49
N LYS A 7 16.83 -3.24 16.79
CA LYS A 7 17.99 -3.16 17.69
C LYS A 7 19.35 -3.53 17.09
N LYS A 8 19.55 -3.39 15.81
CA LYS A 8 20.85 -3.71 15.18
C LYS A 8 21.69 -2.46 14.97
N LYS A 9 22.97 -2.50 15.44
CA LYS A 9 24.00 -1.49 15.13
C LYS A 9 24.23 -1.27 13.61
N SER A 10 23.76 -2.20 12.77
CA SER A 10 23.89 -2.17 11.30
C SER A 10 22.81 -1.37 10.59
N ASN A 11 21.84 -0.82 11.31
CA ASN A 11 20.73 -0.08 10.72
C ASN A 11 21.16 1.31 10.25
N ILE A 12 20.79 1.67 9.02
CA ILE A 12 21.11 2.96 8.41
C ILE A 12 19.82 3.74 8.22
N LYS A 13 19.74 4.94 8.81
CA LYS A 13 18.65 5.87 8.50
C LYS A 13 18.79 6.34 7.05
N ILE A 14 17.74 6.11 6.26
CA ILE A 14 17.71 6.42 4.83
C ILE A 14 16.75 7.56 4.49
N PHE A 15 15.65 7.70 5.22
CA PHE A 15 14.72 8.81 5.11
C PHE A 15 14.33 9.34 6.49
N ASP A 16 14.15 10.67 6.57
CA ASP A 16 13.44 11.36 7.64
C ASP A 16 12.44 12.31 6.98
N LEU A 17 11.18 11.97 7.03
CA LEU A 17 10.10 12.74 6.39
C LEU A 17 9.45 13.74 7.37
N GLY A 18 9.95 13.80 8.61
CA GLY A 18 9.35 14.60 9.68
C GLY A 18 8.19 13.88 10.37
N ASP A 19 7.34 14.67 11.02
CA ASP A 19 6.23 14.16 11.83
C ASP A 19 4.93 14.05 11.01
N HIS A 20 4.33 12.86 11.00
CA HIS A 20 3.15 12.53 10.22
C HIS A 20 2.04 11.92 11.07
N PRO A 21 0.76 12.15 10.71
CA PRO A 21 -0.37 11.40 11.25
C PRO A 21 -0.45 10.00 10.60
N PHE A 22 -1.39 9.18 11.04
CA PHE A 22 -1.81 8.03 10.24
C PHE A 22 -2.39 8.50 8.89
N ALA A 23 -2.06 7.78 7.84
CA ALA A 23 -2.35 8.23 6.49
C ALA A 23 -3.82 8.05 6.08
N ASP A 24 -4.52 7.03 6.58
CA ASP A 24 -5.92 6.74 6.23
C ASP A 24 -6.93 7.22 7.29
N THR A 25 -6.55 8.22 8.10
CA THR A 25 -7.40 8.79 9.16
C THR A 25 -7.97 10.14 8.76
N PHE A 26 -9.07 10.14 8.01
CA PHE A 26 -9.72 11.38 7.59
C PHE A 26 -10.60 11.93 8.71
N ILE A 27 -10.49 13.24 8.98
CA ILE A 27 -11.07 13.91 10.12
C ILE A 27 -12.49 14.37 9.80
N SER A 28 -13.47 14.02 10.65
CA SER A 28 -14.84 14.50 10.52
C SER A 28 -14.94 16.01 10.82
N LYS A 29 -16.01 16.66 10.38
CA LYS A 29 -16.24 18.09 10.69
C LYS A 29 -16.29 18.35 12.19
N ASN A 30 -16.85 17.44 12.96
CA ASN A 30 -16.99 17.57 14.42
C ASN A 30 -15.64 17.43 15.16
N ASP A 31 -14.67 16.79 14.51
CA ASP A 31 -13.36 16.49 15.10
C ASP A 31 -12.24 17.42 14.61
N LEU A 32 -12.55 18.44 13.80
CA LEU A 32 -11.52 19.33 13.22
C LEU A 32 -10.62 20.01 14.24
N LYS A 33 -11.16 20.31 15.44
CA LYS A 33 -10.39 20.92 16.53
C LYS A 33 -9.61 19.90 17.38
N LYS A 34 -9.90 18.60 17.25
CA LYS A 34 -9.19 17.56 17.99
C LYS A 34 -7.79 17.33 17.42
N LYS A 35 -6.80 17.13 18.30
CA LYS A 35 -5.45 16.77 17.91
C LYS A 35 -5.40 15.26 17.66
N GLU A 36 -5.01 14.87 16.45
CA GLU A 36 -4.70 13.47 16.14
C GLU A 36 -3.27 13.09 16.58
N PRO A 37 -3.02 11.79 16.79
CA PRO A 37 -1.68 11.29 17.07
C PRO A 37 -0.72 11.58 15.88
N ILE A 38 0.44 12.13 16.21
CA ILE A 38 1.51 12.44 15.26
C ILE A 38 2.75 11.65 15.67
N TYR A 39 3.42 11.05 14.71
CA TYR A 39 4.62 10.25 14.93
C TYR A 39 5.73 10.59 13.93
N PRO A 40 7.02 10.49 14.33
CA PRO A 40 8.13 10.62 13.40
C PRO A 40 8.06 9.54 12.31
N LEU A 41 8.10 9.95 11.03
CA LEU A 41 8.08 9.04 9.88
C LEU A 41 9.49 8.90 9.32
N ARG A 42 10.20 7.89 9.74
CA ARG A 42 11.59 7.63 9.39
C ARG A 42 11.77 6.22 8.89
N CYS A 43 12.51 6.07 7.78
CA CYS A 43 12.85 4.76 7.24
C CYS A 43 14.29 4.40 7.54
N VAL A 44 14.47 3.13 7.86
CA VAL A 44 15.73 2.50 8.20
C VAL A 44 15.98 1.30 7.29
N LEU A 45 17.21 1.13 6.85
CA LEU A 45 17.70 -0.02 6.09
C LEU A 45 18.56 -0.92 6.99
N ASP A 46 18.19 -2.20 7.11
CA ASP A 46 19.10 -3.25 7.58
C ASP A 46 19.88 -3.84 6.38
N LYS A 47 21.15 -3.50 6.29
CA LYS A 47 22.00 -3.95 5.16
C LYS A 47 22.11 -5.48 5.03
N LYS A 48 22.08 -6.19 6.15
CA LYS A 48 22.27 -7.65 6.16
C LYS A 48 21.13 -8.36 5.43
N SER A 49 19.91 -8.10 5.85
CA SER A 49 18.71 -8.70 5.25
C SER A 49 18.23 -7.98 3.99
N GLY A 50 18.61 -6.71 3.81
CA GLY A 50 18.03 -5.83 2.79
C GLY A 50 16.62 -5.32 3.15
N CYS A 51 16.22 -5.48 4.42
CA CYS A 51 14.95 -4.98 4.93
C CYS A 51 14.96 -3.47 5.04
N ILE A 52 13.90 -2.83 4.54
CA ILE A 52 13.61 -1.43 4.79
C ILE A 52 12.33 -1.37 5.64
N PHE A 53 12.32 -0.57 6.67
CA PHE A 53 11.19 -0.50 7.61
C PHE A 53 11.09 0.86 8.28
N ASN A 54 9.89 1.18 8.83
CA ASN A 54 9.69 2.37 9.64
C ASN A 54 10.36 2.21 11.01
N GLU A 55 11.17 3.19 11.42
CA GLU A 55 11.84 3.23 12.73
C GLU A 55 10.82 3.22 13.88
N VAL A 56 9.72 3.97 13.70
CA VAL A 56 8.62 4.04 14.68
C VAL A 56 7.50 3.12 14.24
N ILE A 57 7.31 2.04 15.00
CA ILE A 57 6.23 1.08 14.77
C ILE A 57 5.09 1.38 15.73
N THR A 58 3.96 1.75 15.17
CA THR A 58 2.74 2.04 15.92
C THR A 58 1.98 0.75 16.23
N SER A 59 1.16 0.77 17.29
CA SER A 59 0.33 -0.38 17.65
C SER A 59 -0.71 -0.66 16.56
N ASP A 60 -0.83 -1.93 16.15
CA ASP A 60 -1.87 -2.43 15.26
C ASP A 60 -3.28 -2.16 15.79
N LYS A 61 -3.52 -2.31 17.10
CA LYS A 61 -4.78 -1.94 17.73
C LYS A 61 -5.12 -0.46 17.49
N LYS A 62 -4.14 0.46 17.61
CA LYS A 62 -4.36 1.88 17.31
C LYS A 62 -4.69 2.12 15.85
N ARG A 63 -4.06 1.39 14.93
CA ARG A 63 -4.31 1.57 13.49
C ARG A 63 -5.66 1.04 13.03
N TYR A 64 -6.14 -0.07 13.58
CA TYR A 64 -7.36 -0.73 13.10
C TYR A 64 -8.62 -0.45 13.95
N ASN A 65 -8.44 -0.02 15.22
CA ASN A 65 -9.59 0.18 16.14
C ASN A 65 -9.96 1.65 16.36
N LEU A 66 -9.04 2.60 16.14
CA LEU A 66 -9.31 4.02 16.41
C LEU A 66 -10.03 4.72 15.27
N TYR A 67 -9.97 4.19 14.05
CA TYR A 67 -10.50 4.84 12.87
C TYR A 67 -11.12 3.82 11.93
N ASP A 68 -12.27 4.15 11.37
CA ASP A 68 -12.86 3.37 10.28
C ASP A 68 -11.91 3.35 9.09
N TYR A 69 -11.40 2.18 8.79
CA TYR A 69 -10.55 1.97 7.63
C TYR A 69 -11.34 2.29 6.36
N SER A 70 -10.92 3.29 5.59
CA SER A 70 -11.72 3.85 4.50
C SER A 70 -11.47 3.20 3.14
N TYR A 71 -10.45 2.34 3.04
CA TYR A 71 -10.10 1.68 1.79
C TYR A 71 -10.89 0.40 1.58
N THR A 72 -11.51 0.25 0.40
CA THR A 72 -12.05 -1.03 -0.07
C THR A 72 -11.36 -1.45 -1.37
N SER A 73 -11.12 -2.76 -1.54
CA SER A 73 -10.47 -3.29 -2.74
C SER A 73 -11.33 -3.09 -4.01
N SER A 74 -12.63 -2.90 -3.84
CA SER A 74 -13.57 -2.59 -4.93
C SER A 74 -13.90 -1.10 -5.08
N ASN A 75 -13.09 -0.18 -4.55
CA ASN A 75 -13.38 1.25 -4.49
C ASN A 75 -13.37 1.99 -5.84
N SER A 76 -12.79 1.42 -6.87
CA SER A 76 -12.67 2.03 -8.19
C SER A 76 -12.77 0.99 -9.31
N ASN A 77 -13.17 1.42 -10.50
CA ASN A 77 -13.18 0.54 -11.67
C ASN A 77 -11.79 0.00 -12.02
N TYR A 78 -10.75 0.81 -11.80
CA TYR A 78 -9.36 0.39 -11.97
C TYR A 78 -9.03 -0.80 -11.05
N SER A 79 -9.31 -0.69 -9.75
CA SER A 79 -9.07 -1.77 -8.78
C SER A 79 -9.92 -3.01 -9.09
N LYS A 80 -11.22 -2.81 -9.42
CA LYS A 80 -12.11 -3.91 -9.78
C LYS A 80 -11.60 -4.70 -10.99
N ASN A 81 -11.15 -4.01 -12.03
CA ASN A 81 -10.61 -4.66 -13.23
C ASN A 81 -9.33 -5.42 -12.90
N TYR A 82 -8.42 -4.80 -12.16
CA TYR A 82 -7.18 -5.45 -11.74
C TYR A 82 -7.42 -6.77 -10.98
N TRP A 83 -8.31 -6.78 -10.00
CA TRP A 83 -8.60 -7.99 -9.22
C TRP A 83 -9.39 -9.04 -10.01
N ARG A 84 -10.22 -8.64 -10.99
CA ARG A 84 -10.84 -9.59 -11.93
C ARG A 84 -9.80 -10.27 -12.82
N GLU A 85 -8.90 -9.50 -13.38
CA GLU A 85 -7.80 -10.01 -14.20
C GLU A 85 -6.89 -10.92 -13.38
N TYR A 86 -6.56 -10.51 -12.14
CA TYR A 86 -5.83 -11.36 -11.20
C TYR A 86 -6.49 -12.74 -11.03
N ALA A 87 -7.79 -12.80 -10.82
CA ALA A 87 -8.51 -14.08 -10.65
C ALA A 87 -8.50 -14.93 -11.93
N VAL A 88 -8.53 -14.30 -13.11
CA VAL A 88 -8.41 -15.01 -14.41
C VAL A 88 -7.01 -15.60 -14.58
N GLU A 89 -5.98 -14.78 -14.35
CA GLU A 89 -4.58 -15.21 -14.44
C GLU A 89 -4.25 -16.28 -13.41
N PHE A 90 -4.78 -16.14 -12.19
CA PHE A 90 -4.62 -17.12 -11.13
C PHE A 90 -5.13 -18.50 -11.56
N LYS A 91 -6.34 -18.57 -12.15
CA LYS A 91 -6.89 -19.82 -12.68
C LYS A 91 -6.06 -20.42 -13.79
N LYS A 92 -5.47 -19.59 -14.67
CA LYS A 92 -4.61 -20.06 -15.77
C LYS A 92 -3.27 -20.62 -15.26
N LYS A 93 -2.71 -20.00 -14.22
CA LYS A 93 -1.36 -20.32 -13.71
C LYS A 93 -1.37 -21.46 -12.69
N TYR A 94 -2.43 -21.60 -11.93
CA TYR A 94 -2.58 -22.57 -10.85
C TYR A 94 -3.71 -23.56 -11.13
N ARG A 95 -3.79 -24.64 -10.35
CA ARG A 95 -4.83 -25.65 -10.50
C ARG A 95 -6.22 -25.01 -10.39
N SER A 96 -7.17 -25.50 -11.19
CA SER A 96 -8.55 -24.98 -11.22
C SER A 96 -9.40 -25.36 -10.01
N GLN A 97 -8.84 -26.09 -9.05
CA GLN A 97 -9.47 -26.49 -7.79
C GLN A 97 -8.45 -26.39 -6.68
N GLY A 98 -8.90 -26.03 -5.48
CA GLY A 98 -8.07 -25.90 -4.31
C GLY A 98 -8.64 -24.92 -3.30
N LYS A 99 -8.16 -25.03 -2.08
CA LYS A 99 -8.57 -24.20 -0.96
C LYS A 99 -7.67 -22.97 -0.86
N ILE A 100 -8.28 -21.79 -0.82
CA ILE A 100 -7.61 -20.50 -0.72
C ILE A 100 -7.91 -19.87 0.64
N LEU A 101 -6.87 -19.32 1.27
CA LEU A 101 -7.00 -18.33 2.33
C LEU A 101 -6.44 -17.00 1.84
N GLU A 102 -7.28 -15.98 1.71
CA GLU A 102 -6.82 -14.60 1.52
C GLU A 102 -6.69 -13.89 2.86
N VAL A 103 -5.47 -13.50 3.21
CA VAL A 103 -5.18 -12.68 4.39
C VAL A 103 -5.24 -11.21 3.99
N GLY A 104 -6.01 -10.41 4.75
CA GLY A 104 -6.36 -9.05 4.39
C GLY A 104 -7.34 -9.01 3.22
N CYS A 105 -8.33 -9.89 3.25
CA CYS A 105 -9.29 -10.06 2.15
C CYS A 105 -10.19 -8.83 1.92
N ASN A 106 -10.16 -7.86 2.81
CA ASN A 106 -10.90 -6.62 2.71
C ASN A 106 -12.41 -6.90 2.49
N ASP A 107 -13.05 -6.28 1.50
CA ASP A 107 -14.46 -6.48 1.15
C ASP A 107 -14.74 -7.80 0.39
N GLY A 108 -13.75 -8.69 0.29
CA GLY A 108 -13.89 -10.02 -0.33
C GLY A 108 -14.04 -10.01 -1.85
N PHE A 109 -13.71 -8.90 -2.52
CA PHE A 109 -13.91 -8.77 -3.97
C PHE A 109 -13.10 -9.78 -4.78
N LEU A 110 -11.83 -10.02 -4.42
CA LEU A 110 -11.00 -11.02 -5.09
C LEU A 110 -11.52 -12.45 -4.83
N LEU A 111 -11.86 -12.75 -3.58
CA LEU A 111 -12.39 -14.08 -3.22
C LEU A 111 -13.69 -14.43 -3.95
N GLU A 112 -14.59 -13.45 -4.13
CA GLU A 112 -15.81 -13.62 -4.92
C GLU A 112 -15.48 -14.09 -6.36
N HIS A 113 -14.47 -13.50 -6.98
CA HIS A 113 -14.06 -13.84 -8.33
C HIS A 113 -13.31 -15.17 -8.41
N LEU A 114 -12.53 -15.53 -7.38
CA LEU A 114 -11.88 -16.84 -7.29
C LEU A 114 -12.91 -17.97 -7.07
N ASN A 115 -13.94 -17.75 -6.23
CA ASN A 115 -15.05 -18.71 -6.07
C ASN A 115 -15.76 -18.95 -7.39
N LYS A 116 -16.05 -17.91 -8.19
CA LYS A 116 -16.62 -18.04 -9.54
C LYS A 116 -15.73 -18.83 -10.52
N LYS A 117 -14.44 -19.00 -10.18
CA LYS A 117 -13.48 -19.83 -10.95
C LYS A 117 -13.33 -21.24 -10.43
N GLY A 118 -14.10 -21.66 -9.40
CA GLY A 118 -14.13 -23.00 -8.87
C GLY A 118 -13.17 -23.26 -7.70
N PHE A 119 -12.62 -22.20 -7.08
CA PHE A 119 -11.84 -22.34 -5.84
C PHE A 119 -12.74 -22.30 -4.61
N GLU A 120 -12.35 -23.01 -3.55
CA GLU A 120 -12.95 -22.90 -2.23
C GLU A 120 -12.22 -21.81 -1.46
N SER A 121 -12.84 -20.63 -1.24
CA SER A 121 -12.15 -19.46 -0.71
C SER A 121 -12.61 -19.05 0.67
N TYR A 122 -11.64 -18.70 1.52
CA TYR A 122 -11.82 -18.18 2.87
C TYR A 122 -11.08 -16.86 3.02
N GLY A 123 -11.62 -15.94 3.81
CA GLY A 123 -11.01 -14.66 4.13
C GLY A 123 -10.54 -14.57 5.57
N CYS A 124 -9.47 -13.79 5.80
CA CYS A 124 -9.05 -13.32 7.11
C CYS A 124 -8.80 -11.81 7.03
N ASP A 125 -9.45 -11.01 7.89
CA ASP A 125 -9.24 -9.56 7.93
C ASP A 125 -9.32 -9.04 9.36
N ALA A 126 -8.48 -8.06 9.70
CA ALA A 126 -8.44 -7.47 11.03
C ALA A 126 -9.62 -6.49 11.28
N SER A 127 -10.15 -5.86 10.24
CA SER A 127 -11.22 -4.88 10.31
C SER A 127 -12.59 -5.54 10.28
N LYS A 128 -13.34 -5.46 11.38
CA LYS A 128 -14.73 -5.92 11.43
C LYS A 128 -15.64 -5.12 10.49
N PHE A 129 -15.42 -3.82 10.38
CA PHE A 129 -16.22 -2.96 9.51
C PHE A 129 -16.08 -3.41 8.04
N ILE A 130 -14.86 -3.53 7.55
CA ILE A 130 -14.60 -3.93 6.17
C ILE A 130 -15.06 -5.37 5.90
N SER A 131 -14.78 -6.32 6.81
CA SER A 131 -15.15 -7.71 6.62
C SER A 131 -16.67 -7.92 6.65
N ASN A 132 -17.44 -7.07 7.31
CA ASN A 132 -18.90 -7.09 7.22
C ASN A 132 -19.42 -6.82 5.80
N LEU A 133 -18.70 -6.06 4.99
CA LEU A 133 -19.06 -5.81 3.59
C LEU A 133 -18.97 -7.09 2.73
N SER A 134 -18.17 -8.07 3.14
CA SER A 134 -18.04 -9.37 2.45
C SER A 134 -19.21 -10.30 2.68
N LYS A 135 -20.01 -10.11 3.73
CA LYS A 135 -21.18 -10.95 4.05
C LYS A 135 -22.16 -11.03 2.90
N ASN A 136 -22.39 -9.90 2.22
CA ASN A 136 -23.30 -9.85 1.07
C ASN A 136 -22.79 -10.66 -0.13
N LYS A 137 -21.51 -11.07 -0.14
CA LYS A 137 -20.88 -11.87 -1.20
C LYS A 137 -20.80 -13.36 -0.86
N LYS A 138 -21.43 -13.79 0.23
CA LYS A 138 -21.41 -15.17 0.76
C LYS A 138 -20.00 -15.72 1.03
N ILE A 139 -19.06 -14.84 1.41
CA ILE A 139 -17.68 -15.18 1.73
C ILE A 139 -17.52 -15.38 3.22
N LYS A 140 -16.91 -16.49 3.62
CA LYS A 140 -16.59 -16.79 5.03
C LYS A 140 -15.33 -16.01 5.42
N VAL A 141 -15.48 -14.94 6.22
CA VAL A 141 -14.36 -14.12 6.72
C VAL A 141 -14.21 -14.32 8.22
N MET A 142 -12.96 -14.54 8.63
CA MET A 142 -12.56 -14.65 10.04
C MET A 142 -11.88 -13.34 10.47
N ASN A 143 -12.35 -12.72 11.55
CA ASN A 143 -11.79 -11.46 12.04
C ASN A 143 -10.60 -11.72 12.98
N TYR A 144 -9.42 -11.78 12.39
CA TYR A 144 -8.14 -11.89 13.11
C TYR A 144 -7.10 -10.96 12.50
N ILE A 145 -6.22 -10.43 13.33
CA ILE A 145 -4.89 -9.99 12.90
C ILE A 145 -4.11 -11.29 12.62
N PHE A 146 -3.65 -11.47 11.38
CA PHE A 146 -2.98 -12.71 11.00
C PHE A 146 -1.57 -12.77 11.60
N ASP A 147 -1.32 -13.79 12.39
CA ASP A 147 -0.06 -14.15 13.03
C ASP A 147 0.01 -15.68 13.20
N PHE A 148 1.12 -16.18 13.72
CA PHE A 148 1.27 -17.64 13.95
C PHE A 148 0.22 -18.20 14.92
N LYS A 149 -0.13 -17.48 15.98
CA LYS A 149 -1.15 -17.90 16.95
C LYS A 149 -2.53 -18.02 16.31
N ASN A 150 -2.92 -17.03 15.51
CA ASN A 150 -4.22 -17.01 14.87
C ASN A 150 -4.29 -17.92 13.64
N SER A 151 -3.14 -18.17 12.96
CA SER A 151 -3.09 -19.18 11.89
C SER A 151 -3.47 -20.57 12.38
N LYS A 152 -3.06 -20.96 13.61
CA LYS A 152 -3.50 -22.23 14.23
C LYS A 152 -4.99 -22.28 14.49
N LYS A 153 -5.60 -21.15 14.89
CA LYS A 153 -7.08 -21.09 15.06
C LYS A 153 -7.81 -21.19 13.73
N ILE A 154 -7.27 -20.55 12.70
CA ILE A 154 -7.81 -20.64 11.34
C ILE A 154 -7.69 -22.06 10.83
N GLN A 155 -6.52 -22.69 10.97
CA GLN A 155 -6.29 -24.08 10.57
C GLN A 155 -7.23 -25.06 11.25
N LYS A 156 -7.54 -24.86 12.54
CA LYS A 156 -8.54 -25.71 13.23
C LYS A 156 -9.94 -25.60 12.63
N LYS A 157 -10.29 -24.48 12.01
CA LYS A 157 -11.61 -24.23 11.41
C LYS A 157 -11.73 -24.69 9.96
N ILE A 158 -10.69 -24.53 9.17
CA ILE A 158 -10.75 -24.75 7.72
C ILE A 158 -9.74 -25.80 7.22
N GLY A 159 -8.88 -26.33 8.09
CA GLY A 159 -7.76 -27.19 7.71
C GLY A 159 -6.61 -26.42 7.07
N LYS A 160 -5.62 -27.14 6.55
CA LYS A 160 -4.58 -26.56 5.69
C LYS A 160 -5.16 -26.15 4.34
N VAL A 161 -4.48 -25.23 3.65
CA VAL A 161 -4.90 -24.66 2.37
C VAL A 161 -3.83 -24.84 1.30
N ASP A 162 -4.25 -24.87 0.04
CA ASP A 162 -3.36 -25.01 -1.10
C ASP A 162 -2.74 -23.67 -1.49
N TYR A 163 -3.44 -22.57 -1.20
CA TYR A 163 -3.00 -21.23 -1.53
C TYR A 163 -3.23 -20.27 -0.36
N VAL A 164 -2.20 -19.56 0.03
CA VAL A 164 -2.33 -18.35 0.87
C VAL A 164 -2.06 -17.15 -0.01
N ILE A 165 -3.01 -16.22 -0.07
CA ILE A 165 -2.90 -14.96 -0.80
C ILE A 165 -2.83 -13.81 0.20
N ALA A 166 -1.90 -12.84 0.03
CA ALA A 166 -1.77 -11.68 0.90
C ALA A 166 -1.34 -10.44 0.11
N ASN A 167 -2.31 -9.69 -0.43
CA ASN A 167 -2.04 -8.53 -1.25
C ASN A 167 -2.09 -7.23 -0.45
N ASN A 168 -0.96 -6.50 -0.39
CA ASN A 168 -0.80 -5.26 0.38
C ASN A 168 -1.14 -5.41 1.88
N VAL A 169 -0.69 -6.50 2.50
CA VAL A 169 -0.97 -6.84 3.90
C VAL A 169 0.30 -7.16 4.69
N VAL A 170 1.24 -7.93 4.12
CA VAL A 170 2.47 -8.31 4.84
C VAL A 170 3.28 -7.07 5.25
N ASN A 171 3.27 -6.04 4.42
CA ASN A 171 3.90 -4.75 4.71
C ASN A 171 3.25 -3.97 5.86
N HIS A 172 2.01 -4.30 6.24
CA HIS A 172 1.30 -3.73 7.39
C HIS A 172 1.56 -4.50 8.70
N SER A 173 2.15 -5.68 8.63
CA SER A 173 2.40 -6.50 9.81
C SER A 173 3.46 -5.87 10.71
N ASN A 174 3.17 -5.78 12.02
CA ASN A 174 4.16 -5.38 13.02
C ASN A 174 5.28 -6.41 13.19
N ASN A 175 5.03 -7.63 12.76
CA ASN A 175 5.99 -8.72 12.83
C ASN A 175 5.89 -9.61 11.58
N PRO A 176 6.57 -9.27 10.48
CA PRO A 176 6.54 -10.05 9.25
C PRO A 176 7.13 -11.46 9.43
N ASP A 177 8.05 -11.68 10.36
CA ASP A 177 8.54 -13.02 10.72
C ASP A 177 7.42 -13.91 11.23
N ASP A 178 6.62 -13.43 12.17
CA ASP A 178 5.49 -14.17 12.74
C ASP A 178 4.36 -14.39 11.73
N PHE A 179 4.17 -13.41 10.85
CA PHE A 179 3.25 -13.54 9.72
C PHE A 179 3.65 -14.70 8.80
N VAL A 180 4.90 -14.74 8.35
CA VAL A 180 5.39 -15.79 7.44
C VAL A 180 5.40 -17.16 8.13
N LYS A 181 5.72 -17.23 9.42
CA LYS A 181 5.57 -18.44 10.23
C LYS A 181 4.10 -18.93 10.27
N GLY A 182 3.15 -18.00 10.36
CA GLY A 182 1.73 -18.31 10.29
C GLY A 182 1.30 -18.86 8.92
N VAL A 183 1.86 -18.34 7.85
CA VAL A 183 1.64 -18.86 6.49
C VAL A 183 2.19 -20.27 6.35
N GLU A 184 3.42 -20.52 6.81
CA GLU A 184 4.03 -21.86 6.78
C GLU A 184 3.17 -22.89 7.50
N ASN A 185 2.66 -22.53 8.69
CA ASN A 185 1.82 -23.42 9.49
C ASN A 185 0.53 -23.87 8.75
N ILE A 186 -0.14 -22.97 8.04
CA ILE A 186 -1.45 -23.26 7.43
C ILE A 186 -1.36 -23.77 6.00
N LEU A 187 -0.23 -23.60 5.34
CA LEU A 187 -0.03 -24.01 3.96
C LEU A 187 0.18 -25.52 3.85
N ASN A 188 -0.44 -26.17 2.87
CA ASN A 188 -0.11 -27.53 2.46
C ASN A 188 1.35 -27.61 1.98
N ASP A 189 1.96 -28.81 2.00
CA ASP A 189 3.38 -28.98 1.68
C ASP A 189 3.70 -28.61 0.22
N ASP A 190 2.77 -28.88 -0.71
CA ASP A 190 2.85 -28.47 -2.12
C ASP A 190 2.18 -27.11 -2.39
N GLY A 191 1.70 -26.43 -1.35
CA GLY A 191 0.95 -25.19 -1.46
C GLY A 191 1.79 -23.99 -1.88
N TYR A 192 1.11 -22.91 -2.26
CA TYR A 192 1.70 -21.66 -2.73
C TYR A 192 1.33 -20.51 -1.81
N PHE A 193 2.33 -19.75 -1.40
CA PHE A 193 2.14 -18.44 -0.81
C PHE A 193 2.37 -17.37 -1.87
N ILE A 194 1.32 -16.61 -2.22
CA ILE A 194 1.37 -15.56 -3.23
C ILE A 194 1.07 -14.24 -2.53
N PHE A 195 1.98 -13.28 -2.60
CA PHE A 195 1.77 -11.98 -1.97
C PHE A 195 2.30 -10.84 -2.83
N GLU A 196 1.57 -9.74 -2.84
CA GLU A 196 1.89 -8.56 -3.63
C GLU A 196 2.06 -7.35 -2.72
N GLN A 197 3.15 -6.59 -2.93
CA GLN A 197 3.50 -5.43 -2.14
C GLN A 197 4.07 -4.32 -3.03
N PRO A 198 3.96 -3.04 -2.65
CA PRO A 198 4.69 -1.98 -3.34
C PRO A 198 6.18 -2.30 -3.41
N TYR A 199 6.76 -2.21 -4.61
CA TYR A 199 8.16 -2.57 -4.81
C TYR A 199 9.09 -1.40 -4.53
N TRP A 200 9.94 -1.55 -3.52
CA TRP A 200 10.83 -0.47 -3.09
C TRP A 200 11.75 0.04 -4.21
N LEU A 201 12.24 -0.83 -5.08
CA LEU A 201 13.06 -0.42 -6.23
C LEU A 201 12.29 0.53 -7.16
N GLU A 202 11.05 0.22 -7.51
CA GLU A 202 10.24 1.06 -8.40
C GLU A 202 9.85 2.39 -7.74
N MET A 203 9.61 2.39 -6.42
CA MET A 203 9.41 3.62 -5.65
C MET A 203 10.65 4.51 -5.71
N MET A 204 11.84 3.95 -5.54
CA MET A 204 13.10 4.72 -5.52
C MET A 204 13.49 5.21 -6.91
N LYS A 205 13.30 4.45 -7.98
CA LYS A 205 13.52 4.88 -9.37
C LYS A 205 12.73 6.15 -9.71
N THR A 206 11.52 6.25 -9.20
CA THR A 206 10.61 7.37 -9.45
C THR A 206 10.62 8.43 -8.35
N SER A 207 11.47 8.27 -7.33
CA SER A 207 11.53 9.12 -6.13
C SER A 207 10.17 9.31 -5.47
N ARG A 208 9.38 8.25 -5.36
CA ARG A 208 8.04 8.26 -4.78
C ARG A 208 8.08 7.84 -3.32
N ILE A 209 8.06 8.84 -2.46
CA ILE A 209 8.04 8.67 -1.00
C ILE A 209 6.63 8.67 -0.41
N ASP A 210 5.63 8.98 -1.20
CA ASP A 210 4.23 9.08 -0.77
C ASP A 210 3.63 7.74 -0.30
N GLN A 211 4.24 6.62 -0.70
CA GLN A 211 3.89 5.30 -0.17
C GLN A 211 4.59 4.96 1.17
N ILE A 212 5.40 5.87 1.70
CA ILE A 212 5.97 5.77 3.04
C ILE A 212 4.97 6.40 4.01
N TYR A 213 4.38 5.60 4.89
CA TYR A 213 3.47 6.04 5.95
C TYR A 213 3.39 5.00 7.07
N HIS A 214 2.81 5.36 8.20
CA HIS A 214 2.89 4.55 9.42
C HIS A 214 2.21 3.19 9.34
N GLU A 215 1.24 3.04 8.44
CA GLU A 215 0.58 1.77 8.19
C GLU A 215 1.44 0.80 7.37
N HIS A 216 2.40 1.31 6.56
CA HIS A 216 3.39 0.50 5.87
C HIS A 216 4.63 0.33 6.75
N ILE A 217 4.66 -0.75 7.54
CA ILE A 217 5.75 -1.01 8.50
C ILE A 217 7.04 -1.43 7.79
N THR A 218 6.90 -2.26 6.75
CA THR A 218 8.03 -2.87 6.04
C THR A 218 7.89 -2.64 4.55
N TYR A 219 9.01 -2.36 3.88
CA TYR A 219 9.08 -2.18 2.43
C TYR A 219 9.86 -3.32 1.82
N PHE A 220 9.32 -3.89 0.75
CA PHE A 220 9.80 -5.15 0.19
C PHE A 220 10.76 -4.95 -0.96
N THR A 221 11.83 -5.76 -0.93
CA THR A 221 12.77 -6.02 -2.01
C THR A 221 12.78 -7.52 -2.29
N ILE A 222 13.29 -7.96 -3.44
CA ILE A 222 13.45 -9.38 -3.75
C ILE A 222 14.44 -10.01 -2.77
N LYS A 223 15.56 -9.31 -2.48
CA LYS A 223 16.56 -9.75 -1.50
C LYS A 223 15.95 -10.00 -0.13
N PHE A 224 15.21 -9.02 0.39
CA PHE A 224 14.57 -9.14 1.70
C PHE A 224 13.50 -10.24 1.71
N SER A 225 12.69 -10.34 0.68
CA SER A 225 11.65 -11.36 0.58
C SER A 225 12.24 -12.77 0.61
N LYS A 226 13.31 -13.01 -0.15
CA LYS A 226 14.05 -14.29 -0.12
C LYS A 226 14.55 -14.61 1.28
N TRP A 227 15.19 -13.63 1.94
CA TRP A 227 15.74 -13.78 3.29
C TRP A 227 14.64 -14.08 4.33
N LEU A 228 13.51 -13.34 4.28
CA LEU A 228 12.40 -13.52 5.20
C LEU A 228 11.73 -14.88 5.08
N LEU A 229 11.47 -15.33 3.86
CA LEU A 229 10.83 -16.60 3.57
C LEU A 229 11.68 -17.78 4.06
N GLN A 230 12.97 -17.77 3.73
CA GLN A 230 13.89 -18.87 4.09
C GLN A 230 14.00 -19.10 5.60
N ARG A 231 13.82 -18.07 6.42
CA ARG A 231 13.83 -18.20 7.89
C ARG A 231 12.72 -19.07 8.45
N HIS A 232 11.66 -19.29 7.67
CA HIS A 232 10.46 -20.02 8.08
C HIS A 232 10.17 -21.22 7.17
N GLY A 233 11.19 -21.76 6.49
CA GLY A 233 11.01 -22.96 5.65
C GLY A 233 10.21 -22.72 4.37
N LEU A 234 10.02 -21.45 3.99
CA LEU A 234 9.45 -21.09 2.69
C LEU A 234 10.55 -20.59 1.76
N TYR A 235 10.43 -20.87 0.49
CA TYR A 235 11.42 -20.49 -0.49
C TYR A 235 10.79 -19.63 -1.59
N LEU A 236 11.46 -18.55 -1.95
CA LEU A 236 11.03 -17.73 -3.09
C LEU A 236 11.17 -18.54 -4.38
N TYR A 237 10.03 -18.85 -4.99
CA TYR A 237 9.94 -19.67 -6.19
C TYR A 237 9.92 -18.84 -7.47
N ASP A 238 9.16 -17.73 -7.47
CA ASP A 238 9.02 -16.82 -8.61
C ASP A 238 8.66 -15.41 -8.15
N PHE A 239 8.81 -14.42 -9.03
CA PHE A 239 8.30 -13.07 -8.83
C PHE A 239 7.93 -12.43 -10.16
N GLU A 240 7.05 -11.44 -10.09
CA GLU A 240 6.73 -10.54 -11.21
C GLU A 240 6.56 -9.11 -10.72
N ILE A 241 6.78 -8.14 -11.60
CA ILE A 241 6.52 -6.72 -11.33
C ILE A 241 5.21 -6.38 -12.01
N THR A 242 4.21 -5.99 -11.22
CA THR A 242 2.87 -5.62 -11.70
C THR A 242 2.74 -4.10 -11.78
N PRO A 243 1.84 -3.56 -12.63
CA PRO A 243 1.63 -2.12 -12.74
C PRO A 243 0.84 -1.53 -11.56
N TYR A 244 0.30 -2.37 -10.67
CA TYR A 244 -0.53 -1.91 -9.55
C TYR A 244 0.27 -0.99 -8.62
N HIS A 245 -0.37 0.04 -8.11
CA HIS A 245 0.26 1.07 -7.28
C HIS A 245 1.51 1.75 -7.88
N GLY A 246 1.70 1.65 -9.20
CA GLY A 246 2.86 2.25 -9.89
C GLY A 246 4.12 1.41 -9.83
N GLY A 247 3.97 0.12 -9.64
CA GLY A 247 5.02 -0.90 -9.57
C GLY A 247 4.96 -1.68 -8.26
N SER A 248 4.25 -2.81 -8.28
CA SER A 248 4.21 -3.76 -7.17
C SER A 248 5.04 -5.00 -7.49
N LEU A 249 5.57 -5.61 -6.45
CA LEU A 249 6.29 -6.87 -6.50
C LEU A 249 5.34 -7.98 -6.04
N ARG A 250 4.92 -8.84 -6.97
CA ARG A 250 4.18 -10.06 -6.68
C ARG A 250 5.16 -11.20 -6.55
N LEU A 251 5.15 -11.87 -5.43
CA LEU A 251 6.07 -12.92 -5.05
C LEU A 251 5.31 -14.23 -4.89
N VAL A 252 5.94 -15.32 -5.28
CA VAL A 252 5.44 -16.69 -5.12
C VAL A 252 6.44 -17.47 -4.31
N ALA A 253 6.00 -18.09 -3.22
CA ALA A 253 6.82 -18.95 -2.37
C ALA A 253 6.19 -20.33 -2.20
N LYS A 254 7.02 -21.32 -1.90
CA LYS A 254 6.65 -22.72 -1.63
C LYS A 254 7.46 -23.27 -0.47
N LYS A 255 6.95 -24.36 0.18
CA LYS A 255 7.72 -25.12 1.19
C LYS A 255 8.80 -25.98 0.53
N ASN A 256 8.39 -26.81 -0.40
CA ASN A 256 9.26 -27.76 -1.09
C ASN A 256 9.63 -27.21 -2.47
N ILE A 257 10.89 -27.10 -2.74
CA ILE A 257 11.38 -26.65 -4.05
C ILE A 257 12.40 -27.65 -4.59
N ASN A 258 12.04 -28.27 -5.70
CA ASN A 258 13.03 -28.69 -6.68
C ASN A 258 13.37 -27.44 -7.49
N PHE A 259 14.50 -26.80 -7.18
CA PHE A 259 14.90 -25.56 -7.86
C PHE A 259 15.10 -25.81 -9.35
N ASN A 260 14.18 -25.30 -10.15
CA ASN A 260 14.42 -25.15 -11.57
C ASN A 260 15.48 -24.03 -11.76
N ASN A 261 16.55 -24.32 -12.47
CA ASN A 261 17.63 -23.39 -12.77
C ASN A 261 17.14 -22.04 -13.35
N LYS A 262 16.03 -22.04 -14.09
CA LYS A 262 15.43 -20.84 -14.69
C LYS A 262 14.92 -19.85 -13.63
N ASN A 263 14.17 -20.32 -12.65
CA ASN A 263 13.61 -19.45 -11.60
C ASN A 263 14.72 -18.91 -10.69
N GLN A 264 15.71 -19.72 -10.37
CA GLN A 264 16.86 -19.28 -9.57
C GLN A 264 17.66 -18.17 -10.29
N LYS A 265 17.91 -18.32 -11.60
CA LYS A 265 18.53 -17.28 -12.42
C LYS A 265 17.72 -15.99 -12.46
N LYS A 266 16.40 -16.08 -12.59
CA LYS A 266 15.47 -14.92 -12.56
C LYS A 266 15.54 -14.18 -11.23
N ILE A 267 15.49 -14.90 -10.10
CA ILE A 267 15.56 -14.31 -8.75
C ILE A 267 16.91 -13.63 -8.54
N ASN A 268 18.02 -14.30 -8.89
CA ASN A 268 19.35 -13.72 -8.76
C ASN A 268 19.52 -12.47 -9.65
N SER A 269 18.99 -12.49 -10.87
CA SER A 269 18.99 -11.32 -11.75
C SER A 269 18.18 -10.17 -11.15
N GLY A 270 17.04 -10.46 -10.50
CA GLY A 270 16.24 -9.47 -9.78
C GLY A 270 17.02 -8.83 -8.64
N ILE A 271 17.66 -9.62 -7.79
CA ILE A 271 18.51 -9.14 -6.69
C ILE A 271 19.68 -8.31 -7.23
N ASN A 272 20.33 -8.77 -8.31
CA ASN A 272 21.43 -8.03 -8.93
C ASN A 272 20.98 -6.64 -9.45
N ARG A 273 19.77 -6.51 -9.95
CA ARG A 273 19.19 -5.19 -10.33
C ARG A 273 19.04 -4.28 -9.12
N GLU A 274 18.59 -4.79 -7.97
CA GLU A 274 18.50 -4.03 -6.72
C GLU A 274 19.89 -3.56 -6.26
N VAL A 275 20.89 -4.44 -6.31
CA VAL A 275 22.28 -4.13 -5.95
C VAL A 275 22.89 -3.09 -6.89
N LYS A 276 22.76 -3.29 -8.21
CA LYS A 276 23.27 -2.35 -9.23
C LYS A 276 22.65 -0.97 -9.13
N PHE A 277 21.37 -0.87 -8.76
CA PHE A 277 20.72 0.41 -8.49
C PHE A 277 21.27 1.12 -7.23
N GLY A 278 22.00 0.39 -6.39
CA GLY A 278 22.54 0.91 -5.13
C GLY A 278 21.52 0.89 -3.98
N LEU A 279 20.49 0.05 -4.07
CA LEU A 279 19.35 0.05 -3.15
C LEU A 279 19.76 -0.22 -1.69
N PHE A 280 20.90 -0.84 -1.47
CA PHE A 280 21.43 -1.17 -0.13
C PHE A 280 22.58 -0.25 0.31
N ASN A 281 22.79 0.88 -0.42
CA ASN A 281 23.80 1.88 -0.12
C ASN A 281 23.15 3.20 0.33
N LYS A 282 23.75 3.86 1.32
CA LYS A 282 23.24 5.13 1.84
C LYS A 282 23.22 6.25 0.79
N SER A 283 24.20 6.25 -0.11
CA SER A 283 24.40 7.30 -1.10
C SER A 283 23.21 7.51 -2.04
N ILE A 284 22.54 6.42 -2.48
CA ILE A 284 21.37 6.56 -3.36
C ILE A 284 20.24 7.34 -2.69
N TYR A 285 20.03 7.13 -1.38
CA TYR A 285 19.01 7.84 -0.61
C TYR A 285 19.36 9.30 -0.38
N GLN A 286 20.64 9.65 -0.22
CA GLN A 286 21.09 11.03 -0.17
C GLN A 286 20.77 11.76 -1.48
N ASN A 287 21.05 11.12 -2.63
CA ASN A 287 20.72 11.66 -3.95
C ASN A 287 19.20 11.81 -4.16
N ILE A 288 18.41 10.82 -3.73
CA ILE A 288 16.95 10.89 -3.81
C ILE A 288 16.43 12.02 -2.91
N ASN A 289 16.93 12.17 -1.69
CA ASN A 289 16.55 13.26 -0.79
C ASN A 289 16.86 14.64 -1.40
N ALA A 290 18.03 14.83 -2.02
CA ALA A 290 18.37 16.06 -2.73
C ALA A 290 17.39 16.37 -3.88
N LYS A 291 17.05 15.34 -4.68
CA LYS A 291 16.02 15.47 -5.74
C LYS A 291 14.65 15.87 -5.19
N LEU A 292 14.24 15.26 -4.06
CA LEU A 292 12.96 15.58 -3.41
C LEU A 292 12.92 17.01 -2.87
N GLN A 293 14.00 17.49 -2.26
CA GLN A 293 14.10 18.90 -1.83
C GLN A 293 13.99 19.87 -3.01
N ASN A 294 14.66 19.56 -4.14
CA ASN A 294 14.53 20.36 -5.35
C ASN A 294 13.10 20.33 -5.91
N LYS A 295 12.47 19.16 -5.99
CA LYS A 295 11.05 19.05 -6.39
C LYS A 295 10.13 19.88 -5.49
N LYS A 296 10.38 19.89 -4.18
CA LYS A 296 9.62 20.72 -3.23
C LYS A 296 9.74 22.21 -3.58
N LYS A 297 10.95 22.70 -3.78
CA LYS A 297 11.20 24.10 -4.18
C LYS A 297 10.49 24.46 -5.50
N ILE A 298 10.58 23.59 -6.51
CA ILE A 298 9.95 23.80 -7.82
C ILE A 298 8.41 23.82 -7.68
N LEU A 299 7.86 22.90 -6.89
CA LEU A 299 6.41 22.86 -6.68
C LEU A 299 5.90 24.15 -6.04
N HIS A 300 6.54 24.63 -4.98
CA HIS A 300 6.14 25.89 -4.34
C HIS A 300 6.25 27.08 -5.29
N LYS A 301 7.33 27.20 -6.09
CA LYS A 301 7.44 28.25 -7.13
C LYS A 301 6.28 28.18 -8.13
N LYS A 302 5.89 27.00 -8.59
CA LYS A 302 4.74 26.83 -9.50
C LYS A 302 3.42 27.23 -8.82
N ILE A 303 3.21 26.85 -7.56
CA ILE A 303 2.02 27.23 -6.78
C ILE A 303 1.93 28.74 -6.67
N ASP A 304 3.01 29.41 -6.28
CA ASP A 304 3.07 30.88 -6.17
C ASP A 304 2.78 31.57 -7.50
N TYR A 305 3.33 31.04 -8.60
CA TYR A 305 3.03 31.55 -9.95
C TYR A 305 1.53 31.51 -10.27
N PHE A 306 0.83 30.44 -9.93
CA PHE A 306 -0.61 30.32 -10.16
C PHE A 306 -1.42 31.18 -9.18
N LYS A 307 -1.03 31.24 -7.90
CA LYS A 307 -1.70 32.10 -6.89
C LYS A 307 -1.64 33.58 -7.28
N LYS A 308 -0.48 34.08 -7.72
CA LYS A 308 -0.32 35.47 -8.23
C LYS A 308 -1.21 35.78 -9.44
N ARG A 309 -1.75 34.77 -10.13
CA ARG A 309 -2.67 34.89 -11.27
C ARG A 309 -4.12 34.56 -10.92
N ASN A 310 -4.43 34.61 -9.62
CA ASN A 310 -5.77 34.33 -9.07
C ASN A 310 -6.32 32.94 -9.39
N TYR A 311 -5.44 31.93 -9.51
CA TYR A 311 -5.86 30.53 -9.57
C TYR A 311 -6.07 29.98 -8.17
N LYS A 312 -7.17 29.26 -7.95
CA LYS A 312 -7.29 28.37 -6.80
C LYS A 312 -6.49 27.09 -7.04
N ILE A 313 -5.83 26.63 -5.97
CA ILE A 313 -5.06 25.39 -6.00
C ILE A 313 -5.91 24.30 -5.37
N ILE A 314 -6.13 23.20 -6.09
CA ILE A 314 -6.92 22.06 -5.58
C ILE A 314 -6.13 20.75 -5.67
N GLY A 315 -6.52 19.80 -4.85
CA GLY A 315 -6.01 18.43 -4.94
C GLY A 315 -7.01 17.50 -5.62
N ILE A 316 -6.53 16.42 -6.24
CA ILE A 316 -7.38 15.38 -6.84
C ILE A 316 -6.96 14.01 -6.32
N GLY A 317 -7.91 13.33 -5.66
CA GLY A 317 -7.75 12.01 -5.08
C GLY A 317 -7.19 12.06 -3.65
N ALA A 318 -8.05 11.88 -2.66
CA ALA A 318 -7.68 11.79 -1.23
C ALA A 318 -7.24 10.36 -0.86
N ALA A 319 -6.25 9.81 -1.56
CA ALA A 319 -5.67 8.52 -1.20
C ALA A 319 -4.86 8.63 0.11
N ALA A 320 -4.71 7.52 0.86
CA ALA A 320 -3.87 7.50 2.07
C ALA A 320 -2.47 8.09 1.81
N LYS A 321 -1.81 7.65 0.73
CA LYS A 321 -0.51 8.16 0.30
C LYS A 321 -0.46 9.66 0.02
N ALA A 322 -1.59 10.29 -0.30
CA ALA A 322 -1.67 11.72 -0.49
C ALA A 322 -1.31 12.50 0.78
N ASN A 323 -1.64 11.96 1.96
CA ASN A 323 -1.33 12.61 3.23
C ASN A 323 0.18 12.70 3.49
N THR A 324 0.95 11.66 3.13
CA THR A 324 2.42 11.74 3.19
C THR A 324 2.95 12.82 2.24
N PHE A 325 2.45 12.84 1.01
CA PHE A 325 2.83 13.87 0.03
C PHE A 325 2.53 15.27 0.56
N LEU A 326 1.30 15.52 1.00
CA LEU A 326 0.88 16.84 1.52
C LEU A 326 1.73 17.29 2.70
N CYS A 327 1.93 16.43 3.69
CA CYS A 327 2.75 16.74 4.87
C CYS A 327 4.21 17.01 4.50
N TYR A 328 4.84 16.15 3.69
CA TYR A 328 6.24 16.31 3.31
C TYR A 328 6.50 17.55 2.47
N PHE A 329 5.61 17.84 1.52
CA PHE A 329 5.74 19.02 0.67
C PHE A 329 5.25 20.31 1.36
N GLY A 330 4.65 20.22 2.55
CA GLY A 330 4.16 21.38 3.31
C GLY A 330 2.94 22.03 2.66
N LEU A 331 2.02 21.21 2.16
CA LEU A 331 0.78 21.64 1.50
C LEU A 331 -0.40 21.44 2.45
N ASP A 332 -0.92 22.49 3.01
CA ASP A 332 -2.06 22.50 3.93
C ASP A 332 -3.27 23.25 3.35
N ASN A 333 -4.30 23.46 4.17
CA ASN A 333 -5.52 24.18 3.79
C ASN A 333 -5.33 25.69 3.54
N LYS A 334 -4.16 26.27 3.80
CA LYS A 334 -3.79 27.64 3.41
C LYS A 334 -3.27 27.69 1.97
N ILE A 335 -2.80 26.57 1.46
CA ILE A 335 -2.22 26.42 0.12
C ILE A 335 -3.21 25.76 -0.84
N ILE A 336 -3.87 24.68 -0.40
CA ILE A 336 -4.85 23.91 -1.18
C ILE A 336 -6.24 24.21 -0.66
N ASP A 337 -7.10 24.77 -1.50
CA ASP A 337 -8.46 25.15 -1.12
C ASP A 337 -9.33 23.92 -0.75
N PHE A 338 -9.22 22.82 -1.50
CA PHE A 338 -9.90 21.57 -1.25
C PHE A 338 -9.32 20.43 -2.09
N ILE A 339 -9.71 19.20 -1.75
CA ILE A 339 -9.45 17.99 -2.54
C ILE A 339 -10.76 17.43 -3.07
N THR A 340 -10.79 16.87 -4.28
CA THR A 340 -11.91 16.06 -4.75
C THR A 340 -11.58 14.57 -4.70
N ASP A 341 -12.58 13.75 -4.34
CA ASP A 341 -12.48 12.29 -4.30
C ASP A 341 -13.83 11.66 -4.64
N ALA A 342 -13.81 10.43 -5.15
CA ALA A 342 -15.00 9.65 -5.45
C ALA A 342 -15.51 8.81 -4.26
N SER A 343 -14.73 8.66 -3.20
CA SER A 343 -15.05 7.80 -2.06
C SER A 343 -16.05 8.46 -1.12
N LYS A 344 -17.22 7.83 -0.95
CA LYS A 344 -18.25 8.26 0.02
C LYS A 344 -17.73 8.28 1.46
N PHE A 345 -16.72 7.47 1.79
CA PHE A 345 -16.13 7.43 3.13
C PHE A 345 -15.24 8.63 3.46
N LYS A 346 -14.83 9.42 2.43
CA LYS A 346 -13.92 10.56 2.56
C LYS A 346 -14.59 11.90 2.31
N ILE A 347 -15.60 11.92 1.45
CA ILE A 347 -16.38 13.14 1.15
C ILE A 347 -16.99 13.69 2.42
N GLY A 348 -16.84 15.00 2.64
CA GLY A 348 -17.30 15.71 3.83
C GLY A 348 -16.34 15.68 5.01
N LYS A 349 -15.23 14.96 4.91
CA LYS A 349 -14.13 14.95 5.88
C LYS A 349 -13.00 15.89 5.44
N SER A 350 -11.94 15.97 6.25
CA SER A 350 -10.70 16.68 5.94
C SER A 350 -9.48 15.78 6.09
N THR A 351 -8.39 16.12 5.42
CA THR A 351 -7.11 15.42 5.56
C THR A 351 -6.55 15.59 6.98
N PRO A 352 -5.93 14.54 7.54
CA PRO A 352 -5.26 14.65 8.84
C PRO A 352 -4.07 15.63 8.74
N LYS A 353 -3.75 16.31 9.83
CA LYS A 353 -2.72 17.34 9.99
C LYS A 353 -2.89 18.54 9.06
N THR A 354 -3.04 18.34 7.76
CA THR A 354 -3.12 19.42 6.76
C THR A 354 -4.50 20.07 6.64
N ARG A 355 -5.55 19.44 7.21
CA ARG A 355 -6.92 20.00 7.34
C ARG A 355 -7.57 20.44 6.03
N ILE A 356 -7.18 19.89 4.90
CA ILE A 356 -7.75 20.22 3.60
C ILE A 356 -9.12 19.53 3.46
N PRO A 357 -10.23 20.26 3.19
CA PRO A 357 -11.55 19.67 3.07
C PRO A 357 -11.69 18.82 1.80
N ILE A 358 -12.47 17.74 1.88
CA ILE A 358 -12.66 16.79 0.78
C ILE A 358 -14.11 16.87 0.29
N TYR A 359 -14.28 17.04 -1.01
CA TYR A 359 -15.58 17.10 -1.69
C TYR A 359 -15.70 16.05 -2.78
N ALA A 360 -16.93 15.83 -3.23
CA ALA A 360 -17.18 15.00 -4.41
C ALA A 360 -16.64 15.66 -5.70
N ASP A 361 -16.28 14.85 -6.69
CA ASP A 361 -15.79 15.32 -8.00
C ASP A 361 -16.78 16.26 -8.69
N GLU A 362 -18.07 16.09 -8.45
CA GLU A 362 -19.18 16.91 -8.99
C GLU A 362 -19.08 18.39 -8.61
N LYS A 363 -18.39 18.71 -7.51
CA LYS A 363 -18.11 20.11 -7.12
C LYS A 363 -17.43 20.89 -8.24
N LEU A 364 -16.61 20.22 -9.06
CA LEU A 364 -15.89 20.86 -10.18
C LEU A 364 -16.82 21.46 -11.22
N LYS A 365 -18.04 20.93 -11.42
CA LYS A 365 -19.04 21.46 -12.36
C LYS A 365 -19.53 22.88 -12.00
N LYS A 366 -19.48 23.21 -10.71
CA LYS A 366 -20.00 24.47 -10.18
C LYS A 366 -18.94 25.56 -10.02
N ILE A 367 -17.71 25.28 -10.51
CA ILE A 367 -16.58 26.21 -10.34
C ILE A 367 -16.37 27.01 -11.63
N ASN A 368 -16.62 28.31 -11.58
CA ASN A 368 -16.46 29.24 -12.69
C ASN A 368 -15.16 30.08 -12.63
N ILE A 369 -14.35 29.87 -11.58
CA ILE A 369 -13.06 30.55 -11.40
C ILE A 369 -11.91 29.73 -11.94
N LYS A 370 -10.75 30.38 -12.12
CA LYS A 370 -9.51 29.72 -12.56
C LYS A 370 -9.02 28.73 -11.51
N ILE A 371 -8.85 27.47 -11.88
CA ILE A 371 -8.35 26.41 -10.99
C ILE A 371 -7.19 25.64 -11.61
N VAL A 372 -6.23 25.28 -10.79
CA VAL A 372 -5.15 24.35 -11.15
C VAL A 372 -5.10 23.22 -10.11
N ALA A 373 -5.00 22.00 -10.58
CA ALA A 373 -5.08 20.80 -9.76
C ALA A 373 -3.75 20.06 -9.66
N ILE A 374 -3.43 19.64 -8.46
CA ILE A 374 -2.36 18.68 -8.16
C ILE A 374 -2.98 17.28 -8.07
N ILE A 375 -2.54 16.34 -8.92
CA ILE A 375 -3.04 14.97 -8.86
C ILE A 375 -2.29 14.21 -7.79
N LEU A 376 -2.98 13.92 -6.69
CA LEU A 376 -2.46 13.20 -5.54
C LEU A 376 -2.54 11.67 -5.73
N SER A 377 -3.54 11.19 -6.48
CA SER A 377 -3.68 9.79 -6.90
C SER A 377 -3.00 9.52 -8.25
N TRP A 378 -1.71 9.80 -8.31
CA TRP A 378 -0.90 9.84 -9.54
C TRP A 378 -0.88 8.52 -10.34
N ASN A 379 -1.01 7.38 -9.69
CA ASN A 379 -1.02 6.04 -10.32
C ASN A 379 -2.19 5.84 -11.31
N ILE A 380 -3.22 6.67 -11.22
CA ILE A 380 -4.36 6.72 -12.15
C ILE A 380 -4.53 8.12 -12.77
N SER A 381 -3.44 8.88 -12.86
CA SER A 381 -3.45 10.28 -13.29
C SER A 381 -4.10 10.47 -14.66
N SER A 382 -3.76 9.65 -15.66
CA SER A 382 -4.33 9.74 -17.01
C SER A 382 -5.85 9.56 -17.02
N ILE A 383 -6.34 8.60 -16.24
CA ILE A 383 -7.78 8.32 -16.10
C ILE A 383 -8.48 9.52 -15.43
N LEU A 384 -7.89 10.04 -14.35
CA LEU A 384 -8.45 11.19 -13.62
C LEU A 384 -8.45 12.45 -14.47
N LYS A 385 -7.35 12.76 -15.16
CA LYS A 385 -7.27 13.92 -16.07
C LYS A 385 -8.40 13.85 -17.13
N LYS A 386 -8.58 12.71 -17.80
CA LYS A 386 -9.62 12.52 -18.80
C LYS A 386 -11.02 12.67 -18.23
N LYS A 387 -11.29 12.06 -17.06
CA LYS A 387 -12.60 12.13 -16.38
C LYS A 387 -12.94 13.56 -15.96
N LEU A 388 -12.01 14.24 -15.30
CA LEU A 388 -12.29 15.52 -14.64
C LEU A 388 -12.30 16.71 -15.62
N LYS A 389 -11.59 16.61 -16.73
CA LYS A 389 -11.72 17.56 -17.87
C LYS A 389 -13.13 17.59 -18.44
N LYS A 390 -13.89 16.47 -18.39
CA LYS A 390 -15.30 16.45 -18.78
C LYS A 390 -16.22 17.19 -17.81
N LEU A 391 -15.83 17.28 -16.53
CA LEU A 391 -16.59 18.00 -15.52
C LEU A 391 -16.31 19.51 -15.54
N ASN A 392 -15.06 19.89 -15.84
CA ASN A 392 -14.64 21.28 -15.95
C ASN A 392 -13.55 21.42 -17.01
N LYS A 393 -13.91 22.01 -18.17
CA LYS A 393 -13.00 22.18 -19.32
C LYS A 393 -11.83 23.13 -19.02
N ASN A 394 -12.02 24.09 -18.07
CA ASN A 394 -11.01 25.08 -17.68
C ASN A 394 -10.02 24.56 -16.65
N LEU A 395 -10.20 23.34 -16.14
CA LEU A 395 -9.31 22.71 -15.17
C LEU A 395 -7.90 22.54 -15.76
N LYS A 396 -6.91 23.20 -15.18
CA LYS A 396 -5.49 22.98 -15.47
C LYS A 396 -4.90 21.94 -14.51
N PHE A 397 -3.83 21.29 -14.93
CA PHE A 397 -3.10 20.34 -14.08
C PHE A 397 -1.68 20.81 -13.87
N LEU A 398 -1.20 20.71 -12.65
CA LEU A 398 0.17 20.98 -12.27
C LEU A 398 0.92 19.64 -12.28
N ASP A 399 1.79 19.45 -13.26
CA ASP A 399 2.64 18.26 -13.35
C ASP A 399 3.90 18.42 -12.49
N LEU A 400 4.26 17.31 -11.77
CA LEU A 400 5.31 17.24 -10.75
C LEU A 400 6.48 16.37 -11.20
#